data_341b3fffd8373c95552cff4f1f4c6ae6
#
_entry.id   341b3fffd8373c95552cff4f1f4c6ae6
#
_cell.length_a   1.000
_cell.length_b   1.000
_cell.length_c   1.000
_cell.angle_alpha   90.00
_cell.angle_beta   90.00
_cell.angle_gamma   90.00
#
_symmetry.space_group_name_H-M   'P 1'
#
loop_
_entity.id
_entity.type
_entity.pdbx_description
1 polymer ?
#
loop_
_entity_poly.entity_id
_entity_poly.type
_entity_poly.pdbx_seq_one_letter_code
_entity_poly.pdbx_strand_id
1 'polypeptide(L)'
;KSSGMETIDEISGSAAAMRAHAETVEHDMDVIDIVGTGGDHSGSINVSTTASFLAAAAGLKVCKHGNRAASSKSGTADCLEALGINIDQPPEKVREELRSIGLAFLFAQRYHQSMKHVGAIRRELGIRTVFNILGPLTNPSRPACMLLGVYGEHLLRPLAKVLPELGVKRALIVHGTDGMDEISIGAPTMVCEIAGGNETSYEIRPEDFGIAPASKDTIRGGSPEENAAVTRGILAGEIRDARADICIMNAGAAIYIGGRASSIADGIAAARQTITDGSALKKMKSFIKISHE
;
A
#
# COMPACT_ATOMS: atom_id res chain seq x y z
N LYS A 1 -20.19 9.42 13.57
CA LYS A 1 -19.29 9.11 14.69
C LYS A 1 -17.87 9.58 14.35
N SER A 2 -17.10 10.06 15.33
CA SER A 2 -15.67 10.29 15.16
C SER A 2 -14.93 8.94 15.12
N SER A 3 -13.82 8.87 14.35
CA SER A 3 -12.99 7.68 14.20
C SER A 3 -12.53 7.10 15.55
N GLY A 4 -12.58 5.80 15.68
CA GLY A 4 -12.24 5.06 16.92
C GLY A 4 -13.45 4.63 17.76
N MET A 5 -14.66 4.89 17.27
CA MET A 5 -15.93 4.46 17.90
C MET A 5 -16.75 3.53 16.99
N GLU A 6 -16.21 3.18 15.80
CA GLU A 6 -16.85 2.28 14.84
C GLU A 6 -16.73 0.83 15.32
N THR A 7 -17.84 0.09 15.21
CA THR A 7 -17.84 -1.35 15.43
C THR A 7 -17.35 -2.10 14.20
N ILE A 8 -16.96 -3.36 14.37
CA ILE A 8 -16.58 -4.25 13.26
C ILE A 8 -17.69 -4.31 12.20
N ASP A 9 -18.95 -4.47 12.64
CA ASP A 9 -20.12 -4.54 11.76
C ASP A 9 -20.33 -3.25 10.96
N GLU A 10 -20.11 -2.08 11.59
CA GLU A 10 -20.20 -0.79 10.90
C GLU A 10 -19.10 -0.63 9.84
N ILE A 11 -17.87 -1.06 10.14
CA ILE A 11 -16.76 -1.03 9.19
C ILE A 11 -17.01 -2.00 8.04
N SER A 12 -17.32 -3.28 8.34
CA SER A 12 -17.57 -4.31 7.34
C SER A 12 -18.77 -3.96 6.44
N GLY A 13 -19.88 -3.52 7.03
CA GLY A 13 -21.07 -3.11 6.29
C GLY A 13 -20.83 -1.92 5.38
N SER A 14 -20.09 -0.92 5.87
CA SER A 14 -19.71 0.25 5.06
C SER A 14 -18.77 -0.11 3.90
N ALA A 15 -17.78 -0.97 4.15
CA ALA A 15 -16.87 -1.45 3.11
C ALA A 15 -17.61 -2.30 2.06
N ALA A 16 -18.50 -3.19 2.48
CA ALA A 16 -19.33 -4.01 1.59
C ALA A 16 -20.23 -3.14 0.71
N ALA A 17 -20.88 -2.13 1.29
CA ALA A 17 -21.71 -1.19 0.53
C ALA A 17 -20.90 -0.40 -0.51
N MET A 18 -19.70 0.09 -0.15
CA MET A 18 -18.83 0.78 -1.10
C MET A 18 -18.35 -0.14 -2.22
N ARG A 19 -17.99 -1.39 -1.92
CA ARG A 19 -17.58 -2.40 -2.92
C ARG A 19 -18.73 -2.74 -3.88
N ALA A 20 -19.98 -2.79 -3.40
CA ALA A 20 -21.15 -3.06 -4.23
C ALA A 20 -21.42 -1.94 -5.27
N HIS A 21 -20.98 -0.72 -5.01
CA HIS A 21 -21.15 0.43 -5.90
C HIS A 21 -19.88 0.80 -6.67
N ALA A 22 -18.80 0.06 -6.50
CA ALA A 22 -17.55 0.27 -7.23
C ALA A 22 -17.59 -0.41 -8.60
N GLU A 23 -16.89 0.16 -9.57
CA GLU A 23 -16.59 -0.52 -10.82
C GLU A 23 -15.58 -1.65 -10.54
N THR A 24 -16.01 -2.92 -10.67
CA THR A 24 -15.21 -4.08 -10.27
C THR A 24 -14.21 -4.48 -11.36
N VAL A 25 -13.03 -4.93 -10.94
CA VAL A 25 -12.05 -5.56 -11.82
C VAL A 25 -12.09 -7.08 -11.61
N GLU A 26 -12.81 -7.77 -12.49
CA GLU A 26 -12.94 -9.23 -12.46
C GLU A 26 -11.64 -9.89 -12.93
N HIS A 27 -11.06 -10.79 -12.13
CA HIS A 27 -9.86 -11.58 -12.45
C HIS A 27 -9.79 -12.87 -11.64
N ASP A 28 -8.97 -13.81 -12.09
CA ASP A 28 -8.74 -15.14 -11.50
C ASP A 28 -7.37 -15.26 -10.79
N MET A 29 -6.73 -14.14 -10.49
CA MET A 29 -5.37 -14.08 -9.95
C MET A 29 -5.39 -13.80 -8.43
N ASP A 30 -4.50 -14.46 -7.67
CA ASP A 30 -4.22 -14.02 -6.31
C ASP A 30 -3.38 -12.72 -6.36
N VAL A 31 -4.01 -11.60 -6.07
CA VAL A 31 -3.36 -10.28 -6.04
C VAL A 31 -3.17 -9.80 -4.62
N ILE A 32 -2.17 -8.93 -4.45
CA ILE A 32 -1.91 -8.22 -3.19
C ILE A 32 -2.13 -6.72 -3.37
N ASP A 33 -2.67 -6.07 -2.33
CA ASP A 33 -2.62 -4.61 -2.18
C ASP A 33 -1.59 -4.23 -1.10
N ILE A 34 -0.83 -3.18 -1.36
CA ILE A 34 0.15 -2.59 -0.44
C ILE A 34 -0.29 -1.15 -0.21
N VAL A 35 -0.92 -0.89 0.94
CA VAL A 35 -1.67 0.35 1.14
C VAL A 35 -1.64 0.80 2.59
N GLY A 36 -1.66 2.10 2.84
CA GLY A 36 -1.90 2.69 4.14
C GLY A 36 -3.24 3.40 4.20
N THR A 37 -3.75 3.62 5.41
CA THR A 37 -4.95 4.43 5.65
C THR A 37 -4.74 5.90 5.31
N GLY A 38 -3.48 6.34 5.32
CA GLY A 38 -3.15 7.75 5.30
C GLY A 38 -3.47 8.43 6.63
N GLY A 39 -3.23 9.75 6.69
CA GLY A 39 -3.57 10.55 7.87
C GLY A 39 -2.61 10.37 9.05
N ASP A 40 -1.47 9.76 8.85
CA ASP A 40 -0.39 9.56 9.82
C ASP A 40 0.47 10.83 10.03
N HIS A 41 0.32 11.81 9.14
CA HIS A 41 1.07 13.07 9.14
C HIS A 41 2.60 12.90 9.08
N SER A 42 3.10 11.75 8.64
CA SER A 42 4.54 11.49 8.51
C SER A 42 5.21 12.41 7.48
N GLY A 43 4.47 12.75 6.42
CA GLY A 43 5.02 13.51 5.31
C GLY A 43 6.14 12.76 4.60
N SER A 44 6.13 11.44 4.62
CA SER A 44 7.13 10.56 4.03
C SER A 44 7.09 10.55 2.51
N ILE A 45 8.15 10.02 1.88
CA ILE A 45 8.14 9.61 0.48
C ILE A 45 7.02 8.60 0.23
N ASN A 46 6.72 8.30 -1.04
CA ASN A 46 5.69 7.30 -1.40
C ASN A 46 6.20 5.86 -1.18
N VAL A 47 6.29 5.45 0.11
CA VAL A 47 6.84 4.16 0.56
C VAL A 47 6.10 3.00 -0.09
N SER A 48 4.79 2.88 0.15
CA SER A 48 3.98 1.77 -0.38
C SER A 48 3.94 1.72 -1.91
N THR A 49 4.04 2.87 -2.59
CA THR A 49 4.14 2.94 -4.05
C THR A 49 5.46 2.34 -4.53
N THR A 50 6.58 2.74 -3.95
CA THR A 50 7.90 2.20 -4.28
C THR A 50 8.00 0.71 -3.93
N ALA A 51 7.49 0.30 -2.76
CA ALA A 51 7.41 -1.09 -2.33
C ALA A 51 6.61 -1.96 -3.32
N SER A 52 5.57 -1.41 -3.93
CA SER A 52 4.76 -2.12 -4.94
C SER A 52 5.57 -2.51 -6.18
N PHE A 53 6.48 -1.65 -6.66
CA PHE A 53 7.38 -1.98 -7.76
C PHE A 53 8.35 -3.11 -7.38
N LEU A 54 8.94 -3.04 -6.18
CA LEU A 54 9.86 -4.07 -5.67
C LEU A 54 9.14 -5.42 -5.51
N ALA A 55 7.97 -5.42 -4.91
CA ALA A 55 7.17 -6.62 -4.71
C ALA A 55 6.72 -7.25 -6.03
N ALA A 56 6.30 -6.44 -7.00
CA ALA A 56 5.95 -6.92 -8.33
C ALA A 56 7.16 -7.43 -9.11
N ALA A 57 8.34 -6.84 -8.94
CA ALA A 57 9.59 -7.31 -9.53
C ALA A 57 10.02 -8.66 -8.94
N ALA A 58 9.75 -8.90 -7.64
CA ALA A 58 9.95 -10.17 -6.96
C ALA A 58 8.89 -11.24 -7.31
N GLY A 59 7.98 -10.95 -8.25
CA GLY A 59 7.05 -11.93 -8.82
C GLY A 59 5.66 -11.97 -8.18
N LEU A 60 5.31 -11.02 -7.32
CA LEU A 60 3.93 -10.86 -6.88
C LEU A 60 3.06 -10.22 -7.98
N LYS A 61 1.77 -10.49 -7.92
CA LYS A 61 0.78 -9.71 -8.66
C LYS A 61 0.22 -8.63 -7.75
N VAL A 62 0.64 -7.39 -7.98
CA VAL A 62 0.27 -6.23 -7.15
C VAL A 62 -0.83 -5.44 -7.86
N CYS A 63 -1.99 -5.31 -7.23
CA CYS A 63 -3.09 -4.48 -7.69
C CYS A 63 -3.33 -3.37 -6.68
N LYS A 64 -2.55 -2.29 -6.81
CA LYS A 64 -2.56 -1.21 -5.83
C LYS A 64 -3.77 -0.30 -6.02
N HIS A 65 -4.54 -0.11 -4.97
CA HIS A 65 -5.60 0.89 -4.90
C HIS A 65 -5.08 2.16 -4.24
N GLY A 66 -5.37 3.31 -4.81
CA GLY A 66 -4.88 4.57 -4.25
C GLY A 66 -5.53 5.81 -4.85
N ASN A 67 -5.21 6.95 -4.25
CA ASN A 67 -5.79 8.24 -4.60
C ASN A 67 -4.71 9.33 -4.68
N ARG A 68 -5.12 10.54 -5.03
CA ARG A 68 -4.33 11.76 -4.87
C ARG A 68 -4.15 12.09 -3.39
N ALA A 69 -3.16 12.93 -3.11
CA ALA A 69 -2.91 13.42 -1.76
C ALA A 69 -4.16 14.07 -1.15
N ALA A 70 -4.45 13.74 0.10
CA ALA A 70 -5.49 14.41 0.90
C ALA A 70 -4.88 15.39 1.92
N SER A 71 -3.81 14.99 2.59
CA SER A 71 -3.11 15.77 3.62
C SER A 71 -1.59 15.85 3.41
N SER A 72 -1.02 14.96 2.62
CA SER A 72 0.39 14.99 2.22
C SER A 72 0.61 15.86 0.98
N LYS A 73 1.89 16.06 0.59
CA LYS A 73 2.24 16.80 -0.64
C LYS A 73 2.10 15.95 -1.91
N SER A 74 2.16 14.62 -1.80
CA SER A 74 2.12 13.68 -2.92
C SER A 74 1.41 12.40 -2.49
N GLY A 75 0.29 12.08 -3.13
CA GLY A 75 -0.38 10.78 -3.01
C GLY A 75 0.18 9.78 -4.00
N THR A 76 -0.33 8.53 -3.94
CA THR A 76 0.07 7.48 -4.89
C THR A 76 -0.17 7.89 -6.34
N ALA A 77 -1.37 8.41 -6.64
CA ALA A 77 -1.74 8.83 -8.00
C ALA A 77 -0.82 9.93 -8.53
N ASP A 78 -0.52 10.93 -7.68
CA ASP A 78 0.34 12.05 -8.05
C ASP A 78 1.77 11.59 -8.38
N CYS A 79 2.32 10.69 -7.56
CA CYS A 79 3.65 10.10 -7.78
C CYS A 79 3.70 9.25 -9.06
N LEU A 80 2.68 8.43 -9.33
CA LEU A 80 2.62 7.59 -10.53
C LEU A 80 2.51 8.41 -11.81
N GLU A 81 1.71 9.47 -11.81
CA GLU A 81 1.66 10.42 -12.94
C GLU A 81 3.00 11.11 -13.18
N ALA A 82 3.68 11.55 -12.09
CA ALA A 82 5.01 12.15 -12.19
C ALA A 82 6.09 11.16 -12.65
N LEU A 83 5.89 9.85 -12.43
CA LEU A 83 6.72 8.78 -13.04
C LEU A 83 6.45 8.61 -14.53
N GLY A 84 5.33 9.14 -15.06
CA GLY A 84 4.91 9.01 -16.44
C GLY A 84 3.93 7.85 -16.68
N ILE A 85 3.24 7.36 -15.66
CA ILE A 85 2.24 6.29 -15.77
C ILE A 85 0.87 6.92 -16.00
N ASN A 86 0.13 6.43 -17.00
CA ASN A 86 -1.27 6.78 -17.17
C ASN A 86 -2.11 6.03 -16.13
N ILE A 87 -2.69 6.75 -15.18
CA ILE A 87 -3.43 6.19 -14.05
C ILE A 87 -4.92 5.99 -14.33
N ASP A 88 -5.45 6.57 -15.42
CA ASP A 88 -6.87 6.47 -15.78
C ASP A 88 -7.12 5.23 -16.65
N GLN A 89 -7.03 4.05 -16.04
CA GLN A 89 -7.14 2.77 -16.73
C GLN A 89 -8.50 2.10 -16.49
N PRO A 90 -9.18 1.61 -17.55
CA PRO A 90 -10.40 0.84 -17.42
C PRO A 90 -10.10 -0.59 -16.90
N PRO A 91 -11.12 -1.33 -16.38
CA PRO A 91 -10.94 -2.65 -15.80
C PRO A 91 -10.23 -3.67 -16.69
N GLU A 92 -10.51 -3.66 -17.99
CA GLU A 92 -9.87 -4.54 -18.97
C GLU A 92 -8.37 -4.27 -19.10
N LYS A 93 -7.96 -2.99 -19.05
CA LYS A 93 -6.54 -2.61 -19.10
C LYS A 93 -5.80 -3.01 -17.83
N VAL A 94 -6.41 -2.80 -16.68
CA VAL A 94 -5.87 -3.28 -15.39
C VAL A 94 -5.65 -4.79 -15.41
N ARG A 95 -6.58 -5.58 -15.97
CA ARG A 95 -6.39 -7.03 -16.13
C ARG A 95 -5.22 -7.38 -17.04
N GLU A 96 -5.07 -6.64 -18.14
CA GLU A 96 -3.93 -6.81 -19.06
C GLU A 96 -2.61 -6.53 -18.34
N GLU A 97 -2.51 -5.42 -17.61
CA GLU A 97 -1.34 -5.04 -16.82
C GLU A 97 -0.98 -6.12 -15.79
N LEU A 98 -1.97 -6.61 -15.02
CA LEU A 98 -1.76 -7.68 -14.04
C LEU A 98 -1.26 -8.98 -14.68
N ARG A 99 -1.77 -9.35 -15.87
CA ARG A 99 -1.35 -10.56 -16.57
C ARG A 99 0.03 -10.40 -17.19
N SER A 100 0.29 -9.27 -17.82
CA SER A 100 1.52 -9.03 -18.61
C SER A 100 2.71 -8.70 -17.72
N ILE A 101 2.55 -7.80 -16.75
CA ILE A 101 3.64 -7.29 -15.93
C ILE A 101 3.48 -7.55 -14.43
N GLY A 102 2.33 -8.05 -13.97
CA GLY A 102 2.07 -8.33 -12.56
C GLY A 102 1.94 -7.08 -11.69
N LEU A 103 1.67 -5.92 -12.27
CA LEU A 103 1.50 -4.67 -11.54
C LEU A 103 0.44 -3.82 -12.22
N ALA A 104 -0.54 -3.34 -11.46
CA ALA A 104 -1.55 -2.40 -11.91
C ALA A 104 -1.92 -1.42 -10.82
N PHE A 105 -2.52 -0.29 -11.21
CA PHE A 105 -3.01 0.74 -10.31
C PHE A 105 -4.50 1.02 -10.55
N LEU A 106 -5.26 1.06 -9.46
CA LEU A 106 -6.67 1.40 -9.45
C LEU A 106 -6.84 2.80 -8.87
N PHE A 107 -7.13 3.76 -9.74
CA PHE A 107 -7.35 5.14 -9.32
C PHE A 107 -8.71 5.29 -8.66
N ALA A 108 -8.75 5.56 -7.36
CA ALA A 108 -9.96 5.55 -6.55
C ALA A 108 -11.07 6.42 -7.10
N GLN A 109 -10.76 7.59 -7.69
CA GLN A 109 -11.77 8.50 -8.24
C GLN A 109 -12.46 7.94 -9.49
N ARG A 110 -11.78 7.08 -10.26
CA ARG A 110 -12.38 6.39 -11.40
C ARG A 110 -13.33 5.30 -10.93
N TYR A 111 -12.88 4.46 -10.00
CA TYR A 111 -13.58 3.24 -9.59
C TYR A 111 -14.70 3.46 -8.57
N HIS A 112 -14.65 4.56 -7.80
CA HIS A 112 -15.63 4.92 -6.77
C HIS A 112 -16.34 6.23 -7.09
N GLN A 113 -17.06 6.29 -8.20
CA GLN A 113 -17.71 7.51 -8.65
C GLN A 113 -18.74 8.07 -7.65
N SER A 114 -19.43 7.20 -6.89
CA SER A 114 -20.36 7.59 -5.84
C SER A 114 -19.72 8.45 -4.74
N MET A 115 -18.40 8.30 -4.50
CA MET A 115 -17.66 9.06 -3.50
C MET A 115 -17.50 10.55 -3.85
N LYS A 116 -17.76 10.96 -5.08
CA LYS A 116 -17.75 12.38 -5.48
C LYS A 116 -18.75 13.21 -4.65
N HIS A 117 -19.88 12.63 -4.30
CA HIS A 117 -20.91 13.28 -3.49
C HIS A 117 -20.53 13.45 -2.01
N VAL A 118 -19.66 12.57 -1.51
CA VAL A 118 -19.24 12.55 -0.09
C VAL A 118 -17.97 13.39 0.13
N GLY A 119 -17.15 13.55 -0.90
CA GLY A 119 -15.83 14.21 -0.78
C GLY A 119 -15.87 15.67 -0.31
N ALA A 120 -16.89 16.44 -0.72
CA ALA A 120 -17.07 17.80 -0.27
C ALA A 120 -17.43 17.87 1.21
N ILE A 121 -18.39 17.03 1.63
CA ILE A 121 -18.84 16.95 3.03
C ILE A 121 -17.69 16.51 3.95
N ARG A 122 -16.87 15.55 3.54
CA ARG A 122 -15.69 15.12 4.32
C ARG A 122 -14.69 16.24 4.56
N ARG A 123 -14.43 17.07 3.53
CA ARG A 123 -13.53 18.23 3.67
C ARG A 123 -14.09 19.29 4.63
N GLU A 124 -15.39 19.54 4.54
CA GLU A 124 -16.07 20.52 5.39
C GLU A 124 -16.08 20.09 6.86
N LEU A 125 -16.31 18.79 7.12
CA LEU A 125 -16.31 18.24 8.48
C LEU A 125 -14.93 18.32 9.16
N GLY A 126 -13.82 18.15 8.41
CA GLY A 126 -12.46 18.28 8.92
C GLY A 126 -12.07 17.31 10.06
N ILE A 127 -12.90 16.32 10.35
CA ILE A 127 -12.68 15.30 11.40
C ILE A 127 -12.44 13.92 10.81
N ARG A 128 -11.75 13.05 11.55
CA ARG A 128 -11.63 11.64 11.21
C ARG A 128 -12.97 10.93 11.37
N THR A 129 -13.31 10.09 10.39
CA THR A 129 -14.52 9.27 10.37
C THR A 129 -14.17 7.89 9.83
N VAL A 130 -15.11 6.96 9.78
CA VAL A 130 -14.95 5.64 9.16
C VAL A 130 -14.37 5.72 7.73
N PHE A 131 -14.66 6.77 6.99
CA PHE A 131 -14.09 6.98 5.65
C PHE A 131 -12.56 7.07 5.61
N ASN A 132 -11.88 7.33 6.71
CA ASN A 132 -10.43 7.34 6.77
C ASN A 132 -9.82 5.94 6.73
N ILE A 133 -10.59 4.91 7.09
CA ILE A 133 -10.17 3.51 7.07
C ILE A 133 -10.80 2.69 5.94
N LEU A 134 -11.87 3.19 5.29
CA LEU A 134 -12.56 2.47 4.23
C LEU A 134 -11.79 2.39 2.92
N GLY A 135 -10.93 3.38 2.61
CA GLY A 135 -10.16 3.40 1.37
C GLY A 135 -9.43 2.08 1.08
N PRO A 136 -8.57 1.59 1.99
CA PRO A 136 -7.89 0.31 1.84
C PRO A 136 -8.81 -0.90 1.74
N LEU A 137 -9.99 -0.84 2.37
CA LEU A 137 -10.94 -1.97 2.43
C LEU A 137 -11.79 -2.12 1.17
N THR A 138 -11.72 -1.15 0.27
CA THR A 138 -12.64 -1.05 -0.89
C THR A 138 -11.95 -1.21 -2.24
N ASN A 139 -10.76 -1.81 -2.26
CA ASN A 139 -10.05 -2.11 -3.50
C ASN A 139 -10.94 -2.92 -4.47
N PRO A 140 -11.20 -2.40 -5.69
CA PRO A 140 -12.10 -3.03 -6.67
C PRO A 140 -11.61 -4.39 -7.19
N SER A 141 -10.31 -4.70 -7.06
CA SER A 141 -9.77 -6.01 -7.43
C SER A 141 -9.98 -7.08 -6.36
N ARG A 142 -10.50 -6.74 -5.18
CA ARG A 142 -10.73 -7.66 -4.07
C ARG A 142 -9.50 -8.52 -3.76
N PRO A 143 -8.39 -7.93 -3.31
CA PRO A 143 -7.13 -8.62 -3.14
C PRO A 143 -7.25 -9.77 -2.14
N ALA A 144 -6.61 -10.90 -2.46
CA ALA A 144 -6.52 -12.06 -1.56
C ALA A 144 -5.50 -11.83 -0.45
N CYS A 145 -4.52 -10.96 -0.67
CA CYS A 145 -3.48 -10.61 0.29
C CYS A 145 -3.39 -9.10 0.49
N MET A 146 -2.96 -8.65 1.69
CA MET A 146 -2.77 -7.22 1.98
C MET A 146 -1.57 -6.98 2.89
N LEU A 147 -0.79 -5.94 2.58
CA LEU A 147 -0.01 -5.21 3.57
C LEU A 147 -0.75 -3.89 3.82
N LEU A 148 -1.33 -3.76 5.01
CA LEU A 148 -2.19 -2.64 5.39
C LEU A 148 -1.58 -1.85 6.54
N GLY A 149 -1.10 -0.66 6.26
CA GLY A 149 -0.67 0.29 7.27
C GLY A 149 -1.84 1.07 7.88
N VAL A 150 -1.80 1.29 9.19
CA VAL A 150 -2.83 2.03 9.91
C VAL A 150 -2.23 3.16 10.75
N TYR A 151 -2.92 4.31 10.78
CA TYR A 151 -2.46 5.50 11.51
C TYR A 151 -2.55 5.37 13.04
N GLY A 152 -3.08 4.28 13.57
CA GLY A 152 -3.23 4.07 15.01
C GLY A 152 -3.34 2.61 15.39
N GLU A 153 -2.66 2.24 16.47
CA GLU A 153 -2.59 0.87 16.99
C GLU A 153 -3.97 0.26 17.26
N HIS A 154 -4.93 1.08 17.73
CA HIS A 154 -6.31 0.66 18.02
C HIS A 154 -7.05 0.07 16.81
N LEU A 155 -6.55 0.29 15.59
CA LEU A 155 -7.14 -0.23 14.34
C LEU A 155 -6.64 -1.64 13.98
N LEU A 156 -5.52 -2.10 14.54
CA LEU A 156 -4.91 -3.39 14.18
C LEU A 156 -5.92 -4.54 14.31
N ARG A 157 -6.43 -4.77 15.53
CA ARG A 157 -7.35 -5.88 15.81
C ARG A 157 -8.73 -5.75 15.17
N PRO A 158 -9.41 -4.58 15.16
CA PRO A 158 -10.65 -4.44 14.42
C PRO A 158 -10.52 -4.79 12.94
N LEU A 159 -9.46 -4.30 12.27
CA LEU A 159 -9.25 -4.59 10.86
C LEU A 159 -8.83 -6.04 10.61
N ALA A 160 -8.14 -6.67 11.55
CA ALA A 160 -7.85 -8.11 11.48
C ALA A 160 -9.12 -8.97 11.44
N LYS A 161 -10.21 -8.51 12.06
CA LYS A 161 -11.51 -9.21 12.02
C LYS A 161 -12.30 -8.86 10.76
N VAL A 162 -12.20 -7.62 10.28
CA VAL A 162 -12.92 -7.15 9.08
C VAL A 162 -12.36 -7.76 7.79
N LEU A 163 -11.04 -7.86 7.64
CA LEU A 163 -10.40 -8.29 6.39
C LEU A 163 -10.84 -9.68 5.92
N PRO A 164 -10.92 -10.72 6.77
CA PRO A 164 -11.43 -12.03 6.36
C PRO A 164 -12.89 -12.00 5.87
N GLU A 165 -13.76 -11.20 6.49
CA GLU A 165 -15.15 -11.01 6.06
C GLU A 165 -15.25 -10.41 4.65
N LEU A 166 -14.24 -9.60 4.29
CA LEU A 166 -14.10 -9.02 2.96
C LEU A 166 -13.37 -9.92 1.95
N GLY A 167 -13.03 -11.18 2.34
CA GLY A 167 -12.42 -12.17 1.46
C GLY A 167 -10.88 -12.14 1.42
N VAL A 168 -10.22 -11.35 2.28
CA VAL A 168 -8.76 -11.35 2.40
C VAL A 168 -8.32 -12.60 3.14
N LYS A 169 -7.44 -13.40 2.52
CA LYS A 169 -6.94 -14.67 3.06
C LYS A 169 -5.71 -14.51 3.95
N ARG A 170 -4.86 -13.54 3.61
CA ARG A 170 -3.61 -13.26 4.31
C ARG A 170 -3.37 -11.75 4.39
N ALA A 171 -3.01 -11.26 5.57
CA ALA A 171 -2.68 -9.84 5.73
C ALA A 171 -1.63 -9.61 6.81
N LEU A 172 -0.81 -8.57 6.62
CA LEU A 172 -0.11 -7.90 7.69
C LEU A 172 -0.76 -6.53 7.87
N ILE A 173 -1.33 -6.29 9.04
CA ILE A 173 -1.82 -4.98 9.45
C ILE A 173 -0.75 -4.40 10.36
N VAL A 174 -0.22 -3.22 10.01
CA VAL A 174 0.99 -2.68 10.64
C VAL A 174 0.77 -1.24 11.12
N HIS A 175 1.43 -0.91 12.24
CA HIS A 175 1.46 0.43 12.79
C HIS A 175 2.84 0.73 13.38
N GLY A 176 3.55 1.69 12.84
CA GLY A 176 4.77 2.20 13.42
C GLY A 176 4.47 2.93 14.73
N THR A 177 5.16 2.58 15.83
CA THR A 177 4.92 3.20 17.16
C THR A 177 5.26 4.69 17.19
N ASP A 178 5.94 5.19 16.17
CA ASP A 178 6.17 6.60 15.89
C ASP A 178 5.03 7.28 15.12
N GLY A 179 3.91 6.55 14.89
CA GLY A 179 2.68 7.03 14.29
C GLY A 179 2.56 6.79 12.78
N MET A 180 3.53 6.12 12.15
CA MET A 180 3.48 5.82 10.72
C MET A 180 2.46 4.73 10.40
N ASP A 181 1.76 4.87 9.28
CA ASP A 181 0.94 3.84 8.66
C ASP A 181 1.74 2.97 7.67
N GLU A 182 2.98 2.65 8.05
CA GLU A 182 3.95 1.82 7.33
C GLU A 182 4.79 1.02 8.35
N ILE A 183 5.56 0.04 7.90
CA ILE A 183 6.66 -0.51 8.73
C ILE A 183 7.71 0.58 8.87
N SER A 184 7.89 1.08 10.10
CA SER A 184 8.75 2.22 10.37
C SER A 184 10.24 1.88 10.23
N ILE A 185 11.01 2.86 9.73
CA ILE A 185 12.48 2.79 9.70
C ILE A 185 13.09 3.29 11.01
N GLY A 186 12.36 4.01 11.84
CA GLY A 186 12.90 4.69 13.01
C GLY A 186 12.40 4.18 14.35
N ALA A 187 11.39 3.31 14.34
CA ALA A 187 10.72 2.85 15.55
C ALA A 187 10.23 1.42 15.43
N PRO A 188 9.89 0.75 16.54
CA PRO A 188 9.18 -0.52 16.49
C PRO A 188 7.88 -0.41 15.71
N THR A 189 7.50 -1.49 15.04
CA THR A 189 6.22 -1.60 14.34
C THR A 189 5.42 -2.74 14.93
N MET A 190 4.20 -2.42 15.38
CA MET A 190 3.22 -3.40 15.82
C MET A 190 2.61 -4.06 14.59
N VAL A 191 2.56 -5.38 14.61
CA VAL A 191 2.04 -6.21 13.52
C VAL A 191 0.90 -7.07 14.04
N CYS A 192 -0.22 -7.08 13.30
CA CYS A 192 -1.25 -8.09 13.41
C CYS A 192 -1.29 -8.88 12.10
N GLU A 193 -0.89 -10.14 12.15
CA GLU A 193 -0.82 -11.03 11.00
C GLU A 193 -2.04 -11.93 10.94
N ILE A 194 -2.63 -12.05 9.75
CA ILE A 194 -3.68 -13.02 9.41
C ILE A 194 -3.07 -14.00 8.41
N ALA A 195 -2.99 -15.27 8.78
CA ALA A 195 -2.54 -16.33 7.90
C ALA A 195 -3.16 -17.68 8.29
N GLY A 196 -3.66 -18.44 7.31
CA GLY A 196 -4.23 -19.75 7.56
C GLY A 196 -5.41 -19.78 8.55
N GLY A 197 -6.18 -18.69 8.65
CA GLY A 197 -7.29 -18.53 9.58
C GLY A 197 -6.89 -18.16 11.02
N ASN A 198 -5.61 -17.97 11.28
CA ASN A 198 -5.08 -17.55 12.58
C ASN A 198 -4.75 -16.06 12.58
N GLU A 199 -4.94 -15.42 13.75
CA GLU A 199 -4.49 -14.08 14.07
C GLU A 199 -3.31 -14.16 15.05
N THR A 200 -2.20 -13.51 14.71
CA THR A 200 -1.00 -13.43 15.55
C THR A 200 -0.54 -11.99 15.64
N SER A 201 -0.23 -11.52 16.87
CA SER A 201 0.30 -10.17 17.08
C SER A 201 1.73 -10.24 17.58
N TYR A 202 2.61 -9.42 17.02
CA TYR A 202 4.01 -9.31 17.39
C TYR A 202 4.56 -7.92 17.05
N GLU A 203 5.78 -7.65 17.49
CA GLU A 203 6.51 -6.43 17.18
C GLU A 203 7.71 -6.77 16.29
N ILE A 204 8.04 -5.89 15.37
CA ILE A 204 9.26 -5.96 14.56
C ILE A 204 9.99 -4.62 14.61
N ARG A 205 11.31 -4.68 14.40
CA ARG A 205 12.21 -3.52 14.40
C ARG A 205 13.12 -3.55 13.18
N PRO A 206 13.61 -2.42 12.68
CA PRO A 206 14.61 -2.42 11.60
C PRO A 206 15.82 -3.29 11.89
N GLU A 207 16.29 -3.30 13.15
CA GLU A 207 17.45 -4.04 13.61
C GLU A 207 17.27 -5.56 13.51
N ASP A 208 16.04 -6.07 13.59
CA ASP A 208 15.74 -7.51 13.42
C ASP A 208 16.14 -7.99 12.01
N PHE A 209 16.27 -7.07 11.07
CA PHE A 209 16.63 -7.30 9.68
C PHE A 209 18.02 -6.76 9.30
N GLY A 210 18.82 -6.38 10.29
CA GLY A 210 20.15 -5.81 10.08
C GLY A 210 20.11 -4.40 9.41
N ILE A 211 19.00 -3.69 9.58
CA ILE A 211 18.82 -2.32 9.08
C ILE A 211 18.99 -1.34 10.23
N ALA A 212 19.85 -0.34 10.05
CA ALA A 212 20.05 0.69 11.06
C ALA A 212 18.81 1.61 11.15
N PRO A 213 18.31 1.88 12.37
CA PRO A 213 17.21 2.83 12.54
C PRO A 213 17.59 4.23 12.06
N ALA A 214 16.62 4.93 11.49
CA ALA A 214 16.83 6.29 10.99
C ALA A 214 15.66 7.21 11.39
N SER A 215 15.94 8.50 11.55
CA SER A 215 14.93 9.49 11.86
C SER A 215 13.92 9.63 10.71
N LYS A 216 12.64 9.88 11.03
CA LYS A 216 11.60 10.20 10.04
C LYS A 216 11.99 11.37 9.12
N ASP A 217 12.81 12.30 9.57
CA ASP A 217 13.26 13.40 8.73
C ASP A 217 14.09 12.93 7.52
N THR A 218 14.76 11.78 7.63
CA THR A 218 15.56 11.20 6.54
C THR A 218 14.72 10.64 5.40
N ILE A 219 13.45 10.32 5.67
CA ILE A 219 12.49 9.78 4.68
C ILE A 219 11.42 10.80 4.29
N ARG A 220 11.62 12.09 4.61
CA ARG A 220 10.66 13.13 4.28
C ARG A 220 10.48 13.26 2.77
N GLY A 221 9.22 13.25 2.34
CA GLY A 221 8.82 13.44 0.95
C GLY A 221 8.65 14.91 0.57
N GLY A 222 8.49 15.15 -0.71
CA GLY A 222 8.33 16.46 -1.33
C GLY A 222 7.15 16.52 -2.30
N SER A 223 7.34 17.28 -3.40
CA SER A 223 6.36 17.35 -4.48
C SER A 223 6.21 15.98 -5.18
N PRO A 224 5.18 15.80 -6.02
CA PRO A 224 5.05 14.58 -6.83
C PRO A 224 6.31 14.26 -7.65
N GLU A 225 6.94 15.27 -8.25
CA GLU A 225 8.14 15.13 -9.07
C GLU A 225 9.35 14.72 -8.23
N GLU A 226 9.52 15.31 -7.04
CA GLU A 226 10.58 14.96 -6.10
C GLU A 226 10.41 13.52 -5.63
N ASN A 227 9.20 13.10 -5.27
CA ASN A 227 8.91 11.75 -4.83
C ASN A 227 9.06 10.72 -5.96
N ALA A 228 8.67 11.07 -7.20
CA ALA A 228 8.91 10.26 -8.38
C ALA A 228 10.41 10.08 -8.66
N ALA A 229 11.21 11.13 -8.49
CA ALA A 229 12.67 11.05 -8.63
C ALA A 229 13.28 10.13 -7.56
N VAL A 230 12.82 10.23 -6.30
CA VAL A 230 13.25 9.32 -5.21
C VAL A 230 12.87 7.87 -5.53
N THR A 231 11.64 7.61 -5.92
CA THR A 231 11.18 6.26 -6.33
C THR A 231 12.07 5.71 -7.45
N ARG A 232 12.31 6.49 -8.51
CA ARG A 232 13.19 6.09 -9.63
C ARG A 232 14.60 5.78 -9.16
N GLY A 233 15.19 6.65 -8.32
CA GLY A 233 16.54 6.48 -7.79
C GLY A 233 16.69 5.24 -6.92
N ILE A 234 15.67 4.90 -6.12
CA ILE A 234 15.64 3.65 -5.33
C ILE A 234 15.59 2.45 -6.27
N LEU A 235 14.67 2.43 -7.23
CA LEU A 235 14.51 1.31 -8.17
C LEU A 235 15.73 1.12 -9.09
N ALA A 236 16.49 2.19 -9.34
CA ALA A 236 17.75 2.16 -10.08
C ALA A 236 18.96 1.76 -9.22
N GLY A 237 18.80 1.69 -7.89
CA GLY A 237 19.92 1.43 -6.97
C GLY A 237 20.88 2.61 -6.78
N GLU A 238 20.46 3.81 -7.17
CA GLU A 238 21.19 5.07 -6.99
C GLU A 238 21.02 5.63 -5.58
N ILE A 239 19.83 5.47 -4.99
CA ILE A 239 19.53 5.83 -3.59
C ILE A 239 19.61 4.55 -2.76
N ARG A 240 20.47 4.57 -1.72
CA ARG A 240 20.78 3.42 -0.86
C ARG A 240 20.77 3.76 0.63
N ASP A 241 20.09 4.83 0.98
CA ASP A 241 19.92 5.31 2.35
C ASP A 241 18.58 4.84 2.98
N ALA A 242 18.21 5.42 4.12
CA ALA A 242 16.99 5.09 4.85
C ALA A 242 15.71 5.11 3.99
N ARG A 243 15.68 5.91 2.90
CA ARG A 243 14.55 5.96 1.95
C ARG A 243 14.43 4.65 1.17
N ALA A 244 15.56 4.06 0.78
CA ALA A 244 15.56 2.74 0.15
C ALA A 244 15.22 1.66 1.17
N ASP A 245 15.78 1.73 2.38
CA ASP A 245 15.61 0.71 3.40
C ASP A 245 14.15 0.59 3.85
N ILE A 246 13.43 1.69 4.08
CA ILE A 246 12.01 1.63 4.44
C ILE A 246 11.16 1.01 3.32
N CYS A 247 11.43 1.35 2.05
CA CYS A 247 10.73 0.76 0.92
C CYS A 247 11.01 -0.74 0.79
N ILE A 248 12.26 -1.16 1.02
CA ILE A 248 12.69 -2.56 1.00
C ILE A 248 12.03 -3.35 2.14
N MET A 249 11.95 -2.78 3.37
CA MET A 249 11.27 -3.45 4.50
C MET A 249 9.79 -3.68 4.21
N ASN A 250 9.09 -2.66 3.74
CA ASN A 250 7.67 -2.77 3.40
C ASN A 250 7.45 -3.71 2.21
N ALA A 251 8.31 -3.68 1.18
CA ALA A 251 8.27 -4.65 0.09
C ALA A 251 8.53 -6.08 0.57
N GLY A 252 9.49 -6.28 1.47
CA GLY A 252 9.84 -7.58 2.04
C GLY A 252 8.66 -8.20 2.81
N ALA A 253 7.98 -7.40 3.61
CA ALA A 253 6.78 -7.81 4.31
C ALA A 253 5.64 -8.19 3.34
N ALA A 254 5.46 -7.41 2.26
CA ALA A 254 4.50 -7.73 1.22
C ALA A 254 4.85 -9.02 0.47
N ILE A 255 6.13 -9.25 0.18
CA ILE A 255 6.62 -10.48 -0.48
C ILE A 255 6.37 -11.71 0.40
N TYR A 256 6.59 -11.58 1.71
CA TYR A 256 6.30 -12.62 2.70
C TYR A 256 4.80 -12.94 2.75
N ILE A 257 3.97 -11.94 3.03
CA ILE A 257 2.52 -12.18 3.19
C ILE A 257 1.84 -12.60 1.88
N GLY A 258 2.39 -12.17 0.74
CA GLY A 258 2.00 -12.60 -0.60
C GLY A 258 2.47 -14.02 -0.98
N GLY A 259 3.20 -14.72 -0.09
CA GLY A 259 3.60 -16.12 -0.25
C GLY A 259 4.77 -16.37 -1.19
N ARG A 260 5.63 -15.37 -1.41
CA ARG A 260 6.85 -15.51 -2.23
C ARG A 260 8.13 -15.60 -1.40
N ALA A 261 8.03 -15.52 -0.08
CA ALA A 261 9.12 -15.72 0.85
C ALA A 261 8.62 -16.47 2.09
N SER A 262 9.53 -17.15 2.80
CA SER A 262 9.21 -17.93 4.01
C SER A 262 9.19 -17.08 5.28
N SER A 263 9.79 -15.88 5.24
CA SER A 263 9.86 -14.91 6.32
C SER A 263 9.92 -13.49 5.76
N ILE A 264 9.69 -12.49 6.64
CA ILE A 264 9.91 -11.07 6.28
C ILE A 264 11.38 -10.84 5.90
N ALA A 265 12.33 -11.46 6.59
CA ALA A 265 13.76 -11.35 6.28
C ALA A 265 14.10 -11.86 4.88
N ASP A 266 13.56 -13.02 4.48
CA ASP A 266 13.73 -13.54 3.12
C ASP A 266 13.07 -12.65 2.08
N GLY A 267 11.91 -12.07 2.41
CA GLY A 267 11.23 -11.10 1.57
C GLY A 267 12.06 -9.82 1.36
N ILE A 268 12.71 -9.32 2.42
CA ILE A 268 13.64 -8.18 2.35
C ILE A 268 14.84 -8.51 1.45
N ALA A 269 15.41 -9.70 1.59
CA ALA A 269 16.49 -10.15 0.71
C ALA A 269 16.05 -10.21 -0.76
N ALA A 270 14.84 -10.74 -1.02
CA ALA A 270 14.26 -10.77 -2.36
C ALA A 270 14.01 -9.35 -2.92
N ALA A 271 13.50 -8.42 -2.11
CA ALA A 271 13.32 -7.02 -2.51
C ALA A 271 14.65 -6.35 -2.89
N ARG A 272 15.72 -6.53 -2.08
CA ARG A 272 17.08 -6.03 -2.38
C ARG A 272 17.62 -6.61 -3.68
N GLN A 273 17.37 -7.90 -3.93
CA GLN A 273 17.82 -8.56 -5.17
C GLN A 273 17.22 -7.90 -6.40
N THR A 274 15.93 -7.47 -6.37
CA THR A 274 15.27 -6.82 -7.51
C THR A 274 15.92 -5.48 -7.90
N ILE A 275 16.50 -4.78 -6.95
CA ILE A 275 17.27 -3.55 -7.20
C ILE A 275 18.63 -3.94 -7.83
N THR A 276 19.31 -4.93 -7.26
CA THR A 276 20.66 -5.32 -7.66
C THR A 276 20.70 -5.88 -9.09
N ASP A 277 19.69 -6.66 -9.48
CA ASP A 277 19.60 -7.25 -10.84
C ASP A 277 18.88 -6.36 -11.85
N GLY A 278 18.41 -5.16 -11.41
CA GLY A 278 17.74 -4.18 -12.25
C GLY A 278 16.29 -4.51 -12.61
N SER A 279 15.73 -5.60 -12.08
CA SER A 279 14.35 -6.03 -12.39
C SER A 279 13.30 -5.02 -11.85
N ALA A 280 13.59 -4.34 -10.73
CA ALA A 280 12.74 -3.29 -10.19
C ALA A 280 12.60 -2.09 -11.15
N LEU A 281 13.71 -1.57 -11.67
CA LEU A 281 13.70 -0.48 -12.65
C LEU A 281 13.04 -0.92 -13.96
N LYS A 282 13.29 -2.14 -14.40
CA LYS A 282 12.64 -2.71 -15.59
C LYS A 282 11.12 -2.81 -15.40
N LYS A 283 10.65 -3.19 -14.20
CA LYS A 283 9.22 -3.24 -13.87
C LYS A 283 8.56 -1.87 -14.01
N MET A 284 9.17 -0.82 -13.47
CA MET A 284 8.68 0.56 -13.60
C MET A 284 8.61 0.97 -15.08
N LYS A 285 9.67 0.77 -15.86
CA LYS A 285 9.67 1.10 -17.29
C LYS A 285 8.61 0.33 -18.08
N SER A 286 8.39 -0.94 -17.74
CA SER A 286 7.33 -1.74 -18.36
C SER A 286 5.94 -1.22 -18.02
N PHE A 287 5.72 -0.74 -16.77
CA PHE A 287 4.44 -0.18 -16.37
C PHE A 287 4.17 1.15 -17.09
N ILE A 288 5.16 2.05 -17.17
CA ILE A 288 5.04 3.27 -17.97
C ILE A 288 4.62 2.93 -19.40
N LYS A 289 5.33 2.01 -20.05
CA LYS A 289 5.06 1.63 -21.44
C LYS A 289 3.62 1.10 -21.60
N ILE A 290 3.26 0.04 -20.86
CA ILE A 290 1.97 -0.64 -21.04
C ILE A 290 0.79 0.27 -20.69
N SER A 291 0.95 1.23 -19.78
CA SER A 291 -0.11 2.17 -19.39
C SER A 291 -0.51 3.16 -20.51
N HIS A 292 0.28 3.24 -21.59
CA HIS A 292 0.01 4.11 -22.75
C HIS A 292 -0.36 3.32 -24.04
N GLU A 293 -0.30 2.02 -24.02
CA GLU A 293 -0.75 1.12 -25.10
C GLU A 293 -2.27 0.92 -25.04
#